data_b629c238b1065a90c35d7caa3db5ddf6
#
_entry.id   b629c238b1065a90c35d7caa3db5ddf6
#
_cell.length_a   1.000
_cell.length_b   1.000
_cell.length_c   1.000
_cell.angle_alpha   90.00
_cell.angle_beta   90.00
_cell.angle_gamma   90.00
#
_symmetry.space_group_name_H-M   'P 1'
#
loop_
_entity.id
_entity.type
_entity.pdbx_description
1 polymer ?
#
loop_
_entity_poly.entity_id
_entity_poly.type
_entity_poly.pdbx_seq_one_letter_code
_entity_poly.pdbx_strand_id
1 'polypeptide(L)' 'MDALARLQLARALALSGDTVKAKSVYNDLLTIWKNADPDVPVLKEARAEYARLP' A
#
# COMPACT_ATOMS: atom_id res chain seq x y z
N MET A 1 14.12 4.01 0.77
CA MET A 1 12.89 3.67 0.05
C MET A 1 11.74 4.50 0.62
N ASP A 2 10.99 5.14 -0.24
CA ASP A 2 9.95 6.07 0.19
C ASP A 2 8.59 5.35 0.29
N ALA A 3 8.07 5.23 1.50
CA ALA A 3 6.78 4.56 1.73
C ALA A 3 5.64 5.32 1.06
N LEU A 4 5.69 6.64 1.08
CA LEU A 4 4.64 7.46 0.46
C LEU A 4 4.62 7.28 -1.05
N ALA A 5 5.79 7.23 -1.68
CA ALA A 5 5.87 7.02 -3.11
C ALA A 5 5.27 5.66 -3.51
N ARG A 6 5.53 4.63 -2.74
CA ARG A 6 4.96 3.30 -3.00
C ARG A 6 3.45 3.29 -2.78
N LEU A 7 2.99 3.99 -1.75
CA LEU A 7 1.56 4.10 -1.50
C LEU A 7 0.86 4.78 -2.68
N GLN A 8 1.46 5.84 -3.21
CA GLN A 8 0.87 6.53 -4.35
C GLN A 8 0.89 5.67 -5.61
N LEU A 9 1.93 4.87 -5.80
CA LEU A 9 1.97 3.92 -6.91
C LEU A 9 0.82 2.91 -6.79
N ALA A 10 0.61 2.36 -5.60
CA ALA A 10 -0.47 1.41 -5.37
C ALA A 10 -1.83 2.05 -5.65
N ARG A 11 -2.02 3.29 -5.21
CA ARG A 11 -3.25 4.04 -5.47
C ARG A 11 -3.49 4.24 -6.97
N ALA A 12 -2.44 4.62 -7.68
CA ALA A 12 -2.54 4.82 -9.12
C ALA A 12 -2.93 3.53 -9.85
N LEU A 13 -2.36 2.42 -9.44
CA LEU A 13 -2.70 1.11 -10.02
C LEU A 13 -4.15 0.75 -9.71
N ALA A 14 -4.60 0.99 -8.49
CA ALA A 14 -5.98 0.72 -8.11
C ALA A 14 -6.96 1.58 -8.93
N LEU A 15 -6.63 2.85 -9.13
CA LEU A 15 -7.48 3.76 -9.90
C LEU A 15 -7.52 3.38 -11.38
N SER A 16 -6.45 2.81 -11.90
CA SER A 16 -6.41 2.38 -13.31
C SER A 16 -7.08 1.02 -13.53
N GLY A 17 -7.58 0.40 -12.48
CA GLY A 17 -8.24 -0.90 -12.57
C GLY A 17 -7.33 -2.09 -12.46
N ASP A 18 -6.02 -1.88 -12.23
CA ASP A 18 -5.07 -2.97 -12.09
C ASP A 18 -5.00 -3.44 -10.65
N THR A 19 -6.05 -4.11 -10.22
CA THR A 19 -6.20 -4.54 -8.83
C THR A 19 -5.11 -5.52 -8.41
N VAL A 20 -4.70 -6.42 -9.30
CA VAL A 20 -3.68 -7.42 -8.99
C VAL A 20 -2.35 -6.76 -8.65
N LYS A 21 -1.91 -5.80 -9.48
CA LYS A 21 -0.67 -5.09 -9.23
C LYS A 21 -0.80 -4.17 -8.02
N ALA A 22 -1.96 -3.54 -7.84
CA ALA A 22 -2.19 -2.69 -6.67
C ALA A 22 -2.05 -3.50 -5.39
N LYS A 23 -2.67 -4.67 -5.32
CA LYS A 23 -2.54 -5.55 -4.15
C LYS A 23 -1.09 -5.95 -3.89
N SER A 24 -0.35 -6.25 -4.95
CA SER A 24 1.06 -6.62 -4.82
C SER A 24 1.87 -5.48 -4.21
N VAL A 25 1.67 -4.25 -4.68
CA VAL A 25 2.40 -3.09 -4.16
C VAL A 25 2.01 -2.80 -2.72
N TYR A 26 0.71 -2.84 -2.38
CA TYR A 26 0.26 -2.67 -1.01
C TYR A 26 0.86 -3.73 -0.09
N ASN A 27 0.85 -4.98 -0.52
CA ASN A 27 1.39 -6.08 0.26
C ASN A 27 2.88 -5.91 0.52
N ASP A 28 3.64 -5.52 -0.52
CA ASP A 28 5.07 -5.24 -0.37
C ASP A 28 5.31 -4.11 0.63
N LEU A 29 4.55 -3.04 0.50
CA LEU A 29 4.65 -1.90 1.40
C LEU A 29 4.41 -2.33 2.85
N LEU A 30 3.32 -3.05 3.09
CA LEU A 30 2.97 -3.49 4.43
C LEU A 30 4.01 -4.47 5.00
N THR A 31 4.57 -5.34 4.16
CA THR A 31 5.58 -6.30 4.58
C THR A 31 6.89 -5.61 4.96
N ILE A 32 7.33 -4.68 4.12
CA ILE A 32 8.60 -3.97 4.33
C ILE A 32 8.55 -3.11 5.59
N TRP A 33 7.44 -2.39 5.78
CA TRP A 33 7.34 -1.41 6.87
C TRP A 33 6.73 -1.96 8.15
N LYS A 34 6.15 -3.14 8.10
CA LYS A 34 5.50 -3.77 9.25
C LYS A 34 6.44 -3.89 10.45
N ASN A 35 7.70 -4.24 10.20
CA ASN A 35 8.69 -4.45 11.25
C ASN A 35 9.44 -3.16 11.62
N ALA A 36 9.29 -2.10 10.83
CA ALA A 36 9.99 -0.86 11.09
C ALA A 36 9.26 -0.01 12.13
N ASP A 37 7.99 0.31 11.86
CA ASP A 37 7.19 1.13 12.76
C ASP A 37 5.71 0.94 12.43
N PRO A 38 4.99 0.14 13.23
CA PRO A 38 3.58 -0.15 12.95
C PRO A 38 2.64 1.04 13.13
N ASP A 39 3.11 2.11 13.76
CA ASP A 39 2.28 3.29 14.02
C ASP A 39 2.41 4.38 12.96
N VAL A 40 3.20 4.15 11.91
CA VAL A 40 3.34 5.12 10.83
C VAL A 40 1.98 5.32 10.14
N PRO A 41 1.49 6.59 10.00
CA PRO A 41 0.18 6.84 9.38
C PRO A 41 0.04 6.27 7.98
N VAL A 42 1.11 6.28 7.19
CA VAL A 42 1.12 5.70 5.84
C VAL A 42 0.73 4.23 5.86
N LEU A 43 1.19 3.49 6.87
CA LEU A 43 0.86 2.07 6.98
C LEU A 43 -0.62 1.86 7.31
N LYS A 44 -1.18 2.71 8.16
CA LYS A 44 -2.60 2.63 8.49
C LYS A 44 -3.45 2.89 7.26
N GLU A 45 -3.09 3.90 6.48
CA GLU A 45 -3.78 4.22 5.24
C GLU A 45 -3.65 3.08 4.22
N ALA A 46 -2.45 2.54 4.05
CA ALA A 46 -2.21 1.45 3.12
C ALA A 46 -3.03 0.22 3.50
N ARG A 47 -3.10 -0.10 4.78
CA ARG A 47 -3.88 -1.25 5.25
C ARG A 47 -5.36 -1.06 4.98
N ALA A 48 -5.88 0.13 5.26
CA ALA A 48 -7.29 0.44 5.01
C ALA A 48 -7.62 0.37 3.51
N GLU A 49 -6.73 0.90 2.67
CA GLU A 49 -6.93 0.88 1.23
C GLU A 49 -6.83 -0.53 0.67
N TYR A 50 -5.89 -1.31 1.17
CA TYR A 50 -5.77 -2.72 0.79
C TYR A 50 -7.06 -3.49 1.06
N ALA A 51 -7.65 -3.24 2.23
CA ALA A 51 -8.88 -3.92 2.63
C ALA A 51 -10.07 -3.55 1.75
N ARG A 52 -10.03 -2.39 1.10
CA ARG A 52 -11.10 -1.95 0.20
C ARG A 52 -11.00 -2.49 -1.21
N LEU A 53 -9.84 -3.05 -1.58
CA LEU A 53 -9.66 -3.58 -2.92
C LEU A 53 -10.55 -4.80 -3.14
N PRO A 54 -11.18 -4.92 -4.32
CA PRO A 54 -12.01 -6.07 -4.64
C PRO A 54 -11.27 -7.38 -4.66
#